data_c53671a15a6ee270e2fb537da073d317
#
_entry.id   c53671a15a6ee270e2fb537da073d317
#
_cell.length_a   1.000
_cell.length_b   1.000
_cell.length_c   1.000
_cell.angle_alpha   90.00
_cell.angle_beta   90.00
_cell.angle_gamma   90.00
#
_symmetry.space_group_name_H-M   'P 1'
#
loop_
_entity.id
_entity.type
_entity.pdbx_description
1 polymer ?
#
loop_
_entity_poly.entity_id
_entity_poly.type
_entity_poly.pdbx_seq_one_letter_code
_entity_poly.pdbx_strand_id
1 'polypeptide(L)'
;IANIHAARDDDRIHAILLDLDGFFGGGQADVQAVADALAEFRAADKKVYSYATAYFDASWLLAAHSDQVWLNPLGQVVLGGPGGSQLYFADALDKLNVDINVFRVGTYKSFVEPYTRTEASPEAEAALRAVYDDIWSEYLQDAEAAREGTDVPAYINALSGNVRAAGGDFAQAALAARMVDRIGTRTALGQYLAETYGAGQEDMPGAYSGIDYAEYRNSAAPTFAPSGD
;
A
#
# COMPACT_ATOMS: atom_id res chain seq x y z
N ILE A 1 9.16 -8.41 -8.01
CA ILE A 1 9.59 -9.55 -7.18
C ILE A 1 10.95 -10.06 -7.70
N ALA A 2 11.08 -10.56 -8.93
CA ALA A 2 12.34 -11.11 -9.45
C ALA A 2 13.54 -10.17 -9.25
N ASN A 3 13.36 -8.86 -9.44
CA ASN A 3 14.45 -7.89 -9.23
C ASN A 3 14.76 -7.65 -7.74
N ILE A 4 13.79 -7.80 -6.83
CA ILE A 4 14.04 -7.77 -5.38
C ILE A 4 14.90 -8.97 -4.98
N HIS A 5 14.57 -10.16 -5.48
CA HIS A 5 15.39 -11.35 -5.23
C HIS A 5 16.79 -11.22 -5.83
N ALA A 6 16.90 -10.69 -7.07
CA ALA A 6 18.22 -10.42 -7.67
C ALA A 6 19.03 -9.41 -6.83
N ALA A 7 18.40 -8.35 -6.34
CA ALA A 7 19.04 -7.37 -5.47
C ALA A 7 19.41 -7.94 -4.09
N ARG A 8 18.63 -8.90 -3.57
CA ARG A 8 18.96 -9.63 -2.35
C ARG A 8 20.30 -10.38 -2.50
N ASP A 9 20.50 -11.01 -3.66
CA ASP A 9 21.65 -11.85 -3.93
C ASP A 9 22.85 -11.07 -4.54
N ASP A 10 22.70 -9.76 -4.78
CA ASP A 10 23.75 -8.89 -5.33
C ASP A 10 24.47 -8.14 -4.21
N ASP A 11 25.74 -8.46 -3.96
CA ASP A 11 26.58 -7.87 -2.91
C ASP A 11 26.79 -6.35 -3.05
N ARG A 12 26.54 -5.79 -4.24
CA ARG A 12 26.64 -4.35 -4.49
C ARG A 12 25.43 -3.58 -3.99
N ILE A 13 24.31 -4.25 -3.79
CA ILE A 13 23.05 -3.67 -3.32
C ILE A 13 22.95 -3.84 -1.81
N HIS A 14 22.96 -2.74 -1.08
CA HIS A 14 22.89 -2.72 0.37
C HIS A 14 21.51 -2.34 0.89
N ALA A 15 20.73 -1.63 0.09
CA ALA A 15 19.40 -1.17 0.46
C ALA A 15 18.47 -1.02 -0.74
N ILE A 16 17.18 -1.05 -0.46
CA ILE A 16 16.11 -0.67 -1.38
C ILE A 16 15.42 0.59 -0.85
N LEU A 17 15.19 1.57 -1.72
CA LEU A 17 14.28 2.67 -1.46
C LEU A 17 12.98 2.47 -2.25
N LEU A 18 11.87 2.37 -1.54
CA LEU A 18 10.52 2.36 -2.09
C LEU A 18 10.01 3.81 -2.18
N ASP A 19 9.99 4.38 -3.37
CA ASP A 19 9.31 5.63 -3.64
C ASP A 19 7.84 5.32 -3.95
N LEU A 20 6.96 5.61 -3.00
CA LEU A 20 5.55 5.25 -3.07
C LEU A 20 4.63 6.42 -3.42
N ASP A 21 5.18 7.62 -3.73
CA ASP A 21 4.36 8.77 -4.15
C ASP A 21 3.59 8.52 -5.45
N GLY A 22 4.13 7.70 -6.35
CA GLY A 22 3.48 7.31 -7.59
C GLY A 22 2.74 5.96 -7.54
N PHE A 23 2.66 5.34 -6.37
CA PHE A 23 2.00 4.04 -6.22
C PHE A 23 0.54 4.20 -5.81
N PHE A 24 -0.37 3.93 -6.73
CA PHE A 24 -1.82 4.09 -6.55
C PHE A 24 -2.52 2.82 -6.06
N GLY A 25 -1.78 1.75 -5.78
CA GLY A 25 -2.33 0.48 -5.30
C GLY A 25 -2.10 -0.68 -6.25
N GLY A 26 -2.58 -1.85 -5.84
CA GLY A 26 -2.49 -3.11 -6.57
C GLY A 26 -3.47 -4.13 -6.00
N GLY A 27 -3.61 -5.28 -6.63
CA GLY A 27 -4.34 -6.40 -6.05
C GLY A 27 -3.70 -6.85 -4.73
N GLN A 28 -4.52 -7.24 -3.74
CA GLN A 28 -4.02 -7.68 -2.43
C GLN A 28 -2.92 -8.74 -2.55
N ALA A 29 -3.12 -9.74 -3.38
CA ALA A 29 -2.15 -10.81 -3.59
C ALA A 29 -0.82 -10.32 -4.19
N ASP A 30 -0.85 -9.32 -5.08
CA ASP A 30 0.37 -8.75 -5.67
C ASP A 30 1.13 -7.93 -4.64
N VAL A 31 0.43 -7.13 -3.84
CA VAL A 31 1.01 -6.34 -2.75
C VAL A 31 1.66 -7.25 -1.74
N GLN A 32 0.98 -8.31 -1.32
CA GLN A 32 1.48 -9.33 -0.41
C GLN A 32 2.76 -10.00 -0.94
N ALA A 33 2.74 -10.43 -2.20
CA ALA A 33 3.91 -11.08 -2.80
C ALA A 33 5.13 -10.14 -2.90
N VAL A 34 4.92 -8.82 -3.05
CA VAL A 34 6.01 -7.83 -2.97
C VAL A 34 6.48 -7.67 -1.52
N ALA A 35 5.56 -7.60 -0.56
CA ALA A 35 5.85 -7.51 0.85
C ALA A 35 6.70 -8.69 1.34
N ASP A 36 6.33 -9.92 0.96
CA ASP A 36 7.10 -11.14 1.25
C ASP A 36 8.53 -11.05 0.69
N ALA A 37 8.68 -10.60 -0.56
CA ALA A 37 10.00 -10.43 -1.18
C ALA A 37 10.86 -9.37 -0.45
N LEU A 38 10.25 -8.30 0.07
CA LEU A 38 10.92 -7.30 0.90
C LEU A 38 11.34 -7.88 2.26
N ALA A 39 10.50 -8.71 2.87
CA ALA A 39 10.83 -9.41 4.10
C ALA A 39 12.04 -10.35 3.90
N GLU A 40 12.08 -11.10 2.79
CA GLU A 40 13.25 -11.92 2.42
C GLU A 40 14.52 -11.08 2.18
N PHE A 41 14.38 -9.90 1.55
CA PHE A 41 15.48 -8.98 1.34
C PHE A 41 16.07 -8.48 2.67
N ARG A 42 15.22 -8.14 3.63
CA ARG A 42 15.62 -7.74 4.99
C ARG A 42 16.25 -8.89 5.77
N ALA A 43 15.76 -10.12 5.58
CA ALA A 43 16.33 -11.32 6.20
C ALA A 43 17.76 -11.62 5.72
N ALA A 44 18.17 -11.07 4.57
CA ALA A 44 19.56 -11.09 4.07
C ALA A 44 20.43 -9.95 4.64
N ASP A 45 20.02 -9.34 5.76
CA ASP A 45 20.72 -8.26 6.48
C ASP A 45 20.86 -6.95 5.66
N LYS A 46 19.97 -6.75 4.67
CA LYS A 46 19.89 -5.56 3.83
C LYS A 46 18.74 -4.66 4.29
N LYS A 47 18.79 -3.37 3.95
CA LYS A 47 17.85 -2.38 4.48
C LYS A 47 16.80 -1.97 3.46
N VAL A 48 15.59 -1.76 3.94
CA VAL A 48 14.48 -1.23 3.15
C VAL A 48 14.04 0.11 3.75
N TYR A 49 13.96 1.11 2.91
CA TYR A 49 13.44 2.44 3.21
C TYR A 49 12.20 2.68 2.37
N SER A 50 11.24 3.39 2.91
CA SER A 50 10.08 3.85 2.14
C SER A 50 9.86 5.35 2.34
N TYR A 51 9.36 5.99 1.29
CA TYR A 51 8.99 7.40 1.30
C TYR A 51 7.67 7.61 0.59
N ALA A 52 6.80 8.42 1.18
CA ALA A 52 5.62 8.95 0.51
C ALA A 52 5.20 10.31 1.11
N THR A 53 4.44 11.06 0.32
CA THR A 53 3.65 12.20 0.79
C THR A 53 2.32 11.72 1.38
N ALA A 54 1.75 10.65 0.84
CA ALA A 54 0.56 10.03 1.41
C ALA A 54 0.66 8.50 1.33
N TYR A 55 0.42 7.85 2.44
CA TYR A 55 0.26 6.41 2.50
C TYR A 55 -1.23 6.05 2.58
N PHE A 56 -1.63 5.12 1.72
CA PHE A 56 -2.93 4.46 1.72
C PHE A 56 -2.77 2.97 1.99
N ASP A 57 -3.84 2.21 2.13
CA ASP A 57 -3.78 0.81 2.56
C ASP A 57 -2.66 0.00 1.89
N ALA A 58 -2.64 -0.08 0.55
CA ALA A 58 -1.65 -0.87 -0.17
C ALA A 58 -0.22 -0.30 -0.06
N SER A 59 -0.04 1.02 -0.14
CA SER A 59 1.28 1.66 -0.03
C SER A 59 1.82 1.59 1.39
N TRP A 60 0.94 1.71 2.39
CA TRP A 60 1.36 1.60 3.78
C TRP A 60 1.74 0.16 4.15
N LEU A 61 1.04 -0.85 3.63
CA LEU A 61 1.41 -2.24 3.85
C LEU A 61 2.82 -2.52 3.32
N LEU A 62 3.16 -2.07 2.11
CA LEU A 62 4.53 -2.18 1.61
C LEU A 62 5.54 -1.42 2.50
N ALA A 63 5.16 -0.22 2.95
CA ALA A 63 6.00 0.57 3.85
C ALA A 63 6.18 -0.10 5.22
N ALA A 64 5.20 -0.82 5.73
CA ALA A 64 5.30 -1.55 6.99
C ALA A 64 6.45 -2.58 6.97
N HIS A 65 6.75 -3.15 5.80
CA HIS A 65 7.89 -4.04 5.58
C HIS A 65 9.25 -3.32 5.43
N SER A 66 9.31 -2.01 5.66
CA SER A 66 10.56 -1.23 5.64
C SER A 66 11.20 -1.14 7.03
N ASP A 67 12.54 -1.02 7.06
CA ASP A 67 13.29 -0.71 8.30
C ASP A 67 13.03 0.71 8.77
N GLN A 68 12.79 1.65 7.83
CA GLN A 68 12.39 3.03 8.14
C GLN A 68 11.34 3.52 7.15
N VAL A 69 10.25 4.00 7.70
CA VAL A 69 9.14 4.63 6.95
C VAL A 69 9.24 6.14 7.10
N TRP A 70 9.46 6.83 5.98
CA TRP A 70 9.55 8.28 5.93
C TRP A 70 8.27 8.89 5.38
N LEU A 71 7.79 9.95 6.01
CA LEU A 71 6.61 10.69 5.58
C LEU A 71 6.97 12.15 5.31
N ASN A 72 6.47 12.72 4.22
CA ASN A 72 6.61 14.15 3.95
C ASN A 72 6.03 14.99 5.11
N PRO A 73 6.61 16.15 5.48
CA PRO A 73 6.08 17.02 6.53
C PRO A 73 4.63 17.49 6.31
N LEU A 74 4.17 17.56 5.06
CA LEU A 74 2.78 17.86 4.72
C LEU A 74 1.95 16.60 4.45
N GLY A 75 2.49 15.45 4.83
CA GLY A 75 1.96 14.15 4.50
C GLY A 75 0.94 13.60 5.48
N GLN A 76 0.42 12.44 5.12
CA GLN A 76 -0.59 11.74 5.92
C GLN A 76 -0.52 10.22 5.72
N VAL A 77 -1.03 9.48 6.70
CA VAL A 77 -1.35 8.06 6.58
C VAL A 77 -2.87 7.94 6.72
N VAL A 78 -3.52 7.46 5.67
CA VAL A 78 -4.98 7.30 5.62
C VAL A 78 -5.29 5.86 5.23
N LEU A 79 -5.76 5.10 6.20
CA LEU A 79 -6.14 3.71 6.04
C LEU A 79 -7.65 3.58 6.19
N GLY A 80 -8.30 2.93 5.24
CA GLY A 80 -9.76 2.79 5.19
C GLY A 80 -10.23 1.35 5.22
N GLY A 81 -9.34 0.41 4.93
CA GLY A 81 -9.67 -1.00 4.74
C GLY A 81 -10.45 -1.26 3.44
N PRO A 82 -10.78 -2.53 3.17
CA PRO A 82 -11.54 -2.90 2.00
C PRO A 82 -12.97 -2.37 2.09
N GLY A 83 -13.45 -1.79 1.00
CA GLY A 83 -14.80 -1.24 0.96
C GLY A 83 -15.08 -0.58 -0.37
N GLY A 84 -16.27 -0.03 -0.48
CA GLY A 84 -16.69 0.69 -1.68
C GLY A 84 -18.15 1.14 -1.57
N SER A 85 -18.57 1.93 -2.55
CA SER A 85 -19.95 2.35 -2.69
C SER A 85 -20.54 1.73 -3.94
N GLN A 86 -21.74 1.12 -3.79
CA GLN A 86 -22.53 0.61 -4.90
C GLN A 86 -23.70 1.56 -5.14
N LEU A 87 -23.86 1.97 -6.40
CA LEU A 87 -25.02 2.75 -6.80
C LEU A 87 -26.20 1.81 -7.10
N TYR A 88 -27.40 2.25 -6.66
CA TYR A 88 -28.67 1.58 -6.92
C TYR A 88 -29.57 2.50 -7.73
N PHE A 89 -30.17 2.00 -8.79
CA PHE A 89 -30.88 2.78 -9.81
C PHE A 89 -32.38 2.51 -9.85
N ALA A 90 -32.91 1.62 -8.99
CA ALA A 90 -34.34 1.24 -9.04
C ALA A 90 -35.27 2.45 -9.03
N ASP A 91 -35.10 3.42 -8.11
CA ASP A 91 -35.92 4.63 -8.03
C ASP A 91 -35.78 5.53 -9.27
N ALA A 92 -34.62 5.56 -9.90
CA ALA A 92 -34.41 6.33 -11.12
C ALA A 92 -35.11 5.68 -12.32
N LEU A 93 -35.01 4.35 -12.41
CA LEU A 93 -35.68 3.57 -13.45
C LEU A 93 -37.19 3.64 -13.34
N ASP A 94 -37.73 3.57 -12.13
CA ASP A 94 -39.15 3.74 -11.85
C ASP A 94 -39.66 5.12 -12.32
N LYS A 95 -38.92 6.20 -11.99
CA LYS A 95 -39.27 7.57 -12.46
C LYS A 95 -39.23 7.72 -13.98
N LEU A 96 -38.47 6.89 -14.66
CA LEU A 96 -38.33 6.85 -16.13
C LEU A 96 -39.35 5.90 -16.78
N ASN A 97 -40.21 5.22 -15.99
CA ASN A 97 -41.09 4.14 -16.41
C ASN A 97 -40.35 3.02 -17.19
N VAL A 98 -39.15 2.63 -16.68
CA VAL A 98 -38.38 1.53 -17.24
C VAL A 98 -38.52 0.31 -16.33
N ASP A 99 -39.17 -0.73 -16.84
CA ASP A 99 -39.32 -2.02 -16.16
C ASP A 99 -38.12 -2.95 -16.45
N ILE A 100 -37.49 -3.47 -15.39
CA ILE A 100 -36.43 -4.46 -15.49
C ILE A 100 -36.98 -5.86 -15.22
N ASN A 101 -36.96 -6.70 -16.26
CA ASN A 101 -37.39 -8.09 -16.13
C ASN A 101 -36.19 -8.98 -15.80
N VAL A 102 -36.22 -9.61 -14.62
CA VAL A 102 -35.11 -10.43 -14.11
C VAL A 102 -35.48 -11.90 -14.08
N PHE A 103 -34.65 -12.71 -14.71
CA PHE A 103 -34.70 -14.17 -14.64
C PHE A 103 -33.46 -14.67 -13.91
N ARG A 104 -33.57 -14.95 -12.62
CA ARG A 104 -32.45 -15.47 -11.81
C ARG A 104 -32.83 -16.75 -11.08
N VAL A 105 -31.82 -17.61 -10.88
CA VAL A 105 -31.92 -18.78 -10.02
C VAL A 105 -30.78 -18.72 -9.01
N GLY A 106 -31.13 -18.76 -7.74
CA GLY A 106 -30.20 -18.73 -6.62
C GLY A 106 -30.24 -17.40 -5.83
N THR A 107 -30.26 -17.52 -4.51
CA THR A 107 -30.45 -16.42 -3.55
C THR A 107 -29.27 -15.42 -3.56
N TYR A 108 -28.03 -15.93 -3.74
CA TYR A 108 -26.82 -15.11 -3.72
C TYR A 108 -26.44 -14.48 -5.08
N LYS A 109 -27.32 -14.55 -6.09
CA LYS A 109 -27.08 -13.90 -7.38
C LYS A 109 -27.54 -12.44 -7.33
N SER A 110 -26.71 -11.56 -6.78
CA SER A 110 -27.02 -10.16 -6.52
C SER A 110 -26.71 -9.19 -7.66
N PHE A 111 -26.13 -9.66 -8.78
CA PHE A 111 -25.70 -8.80 -9.90
C PHE A 111 -26.77 -7.85 -10.44
N VAL A 112 -28.04 -8.20 -10.36
CA VAL A 112 -29.16 -7.39 -10.86
C VAL A 112 -29.75 -6.44 -9.80
N GLU A 113 -29.34 -6.56 -8.55
CA GLU A 113 -29.88 -5.76 -7.44
C GLU A 113 -29.69 -4.25 -7.64
N PRO A 114 -28.58 -3.74 -8.23
CA PRO A 114 -28.43 -2.33 -8.53
C PRO A 114 -29.55 -1.74 -9.39
N TYR A 115 -30.24 -2.56 -10.17
CA TYR A 115 -31.31 -2.14 -11.07
C TYR A 115 -32.73 -2.42 -10.53
N THR A 116 -32.85 -3.25 -9.50
CA THR A 116 -34.13 -3.72 -8.98
C THR A 116 -34.39 -3.37 -7.52
N ARG A 117 -33.38 -2.80 -6.86
CA ARG A 117 -33.43 -2.43 -5.44
C ARG A 117 -32.85 -1.03 -5.22
N THR A 118 -33.07 -0.49 -4.05
CA THR A 118 -32.50 0.78 -3.57
C THR A 118 -31.30 0.56 -2.65
N GLU A 119 -31.08 -0.68 -2.22
CA GLU A 119 -30.00 -1.12 -1.33
C GLU A 119 -29.66 -2.58 -1.56
N ALA A 120 -28.54 -3.06 -1.02
CA ALA A 120 -28.16 -4.46 -1.07
C ALA A 120 -29.20 -5.35 -0.35
N SER A 121 -29.38 -6.58 -0.84
CA SER A 121 -30.08 -7.59 -0.04
C SER A 121 -29.22 -8.02 1.15
N PRO A 122 -29.84 -8.49 2.26
CA PRO A 122 -29.07 -9.03 3.40
C PRO A 122 -28.09 -10.14 2.99
N GLU A 123 -28.45 -10.96 2.01
CA GLU A 123 -27.62 -12.04 1.48
C GLU A 123 -26.41 -11.49 0.69
N ALA A 124 -26.64 -10.46 -0.13
CA ALA A 124 -25.55 -9.79 -0.86
C ALA A 124 -24.60 -9.08 0.11
N GLU A 125 -25.13 -8.38 1.10
CA GLU A 125 -24.33 -7.73 2.13
C GLU A 125 -23.53 -8.74 2.94
N ALA A 126 -24.13 -9.85 3.37
CA ALA A 126 -23.45 -10.88 4.13
C ALA A 126 -22.31 -11.53 3.33
N ALA A 127 -22.53 -11.81 2.03
CA ALA A 127 -21.50 -12.37 1.17
C ALA A 127 -20.34 -11.41 0.96
N LEU A 128 -20.62 -10.13 0.73
CA LEU A 128 -19.60 -9.09 0.54
C LEU A 128 -18.81 -8.83 1.83
N ARG A 129 -19.51 -8.78 2.96
CA ARG A 129 -18.89 -8.62 4.28
C ARG A 129 -17.92 -9.76 4.57
N ALA A 130 -18.29 -11.02 4.31
CA ALA A 130 -17.42 -12.16 4.54
C ALA A 130 -16.10 -12.03 3.74
N VAL A 131 -16.18 -11.61 2.48
CA VAL A 131 -14.97 -11.39 1.65
C VAL A 131 -14.11 -10.24 2.20
N TYR A 132 -14.73 -9.13 2.60
CA TYR A 132 -13.99 -7.98 3.13
C TYR A 132 -13.38 -8.25 4.49
N ASP A 133 -14.08 -8.99 5.36
CA ASP A 133 -13.57 -9.37 6.67
C ASP A 133 -12.33 -10.28 6.53
N ASP A 134 -12.33 -11.24 5.60
CA ASP A 134 -11.19 -12.10 5.31
C ASP A 134 -9.99 -11.28 4.80
N ILE A 135 -10.19 -10.45 3.77
CA ILE A 135 -9.13 -9.59 3.21
C ILE A 135 -8.55 -8.66 4.28
N TRP A 136 -9.42 -8.07 5.11
CA TRP A 136 -8.99 -7.15 6.15
C TRP A 136 -8.24 -7.85 7.28
N SER A 137 -8.70 -9.02 7.66
CA SER A 137 -8.03 -9.85 8.68
C SER A 137 -6.61 -10.23 8.23
N GLU A 138 -6.44 -10.64 6.98
CA GLU A 138 -5.13 -10.96 6.41
C GLU A 138 -4.21 -9.72 6.37
N TYR A 139 -4.74 -8.59 5.89
CA TYR A 139 -4.01 -7.31 5.90
C TYR A 139 -3.50 -6.93 7.29
N LEU A 140 -4.36 -7.02 8.31
CA LEU A 140 -4.00 -6.65 9.68
C LEU A 140 -2.94 -7.59 10.27
N GLN A 141 -3.06 -8.89 10.01
CA GLN A 141 -2.07 -9.88 10.46
C GLN A 141 -0.69 -9.62 9.84
N ASP A 142 -0.65 -9.33 8.55
CA ASP A 142 0.59 -9.03 7.85
C ASP A 142 1.20 -7.70 8.33
N ALA A 143 0.40 -6.66 8.46
CA ALA A 143 0.84 -5.37 8.97
C ALA A 143 1.44 -5.46 10.39
N GLU A 144 0.82 -6.22 11.28
CA GLU A 144 1.31 -6.44 12.64
C GLU A 144 2.61 -7.27 12.64
N ALA A 145 2.68 -8.32 11.82
CA ALA A 145 3.87 -9.15 11.69
C ALA A 145 5.06 -8.36 11.11
N ALA A 146 4.80 -7.48 10.14
CA ALA A 146 5.83 -6.66 9.50
C ALA A 146 6.35 -5.53 10.42
N ARG A 147 5.47 -4.98 11.27
CA ARG A 147 5.75 -3.80 12.10
C ARG A 147 5.20 -3.97 13.51
N GLU A 148 5.99 -4.62 14.36
CA GLU A 148 5.63 -4.89 15.75
C GLU A 148 5.24 -3.62 16.53
N GLY A 149 4.15 -3.70 17.26
CA GLY A 149 3.62 -2.60 18.07
C GLY A 149 2.82 -1.56 17.31
N THR A 150 2.44 -1.85 16.06
CA THR A 150 1.46 -1.06 15.29
C THR A 150 0.07 -1.65 15.49
N ASP A 151 -0.89 -0.80 15.83
CA ASP A 151 -2.31 -1.16 15.95
C ASP A 151 -3.10 -0.34 14.91
N VAL A 152 -3.26 -0.91 13.71
CA VAL A 152 -3.95 -0.26 12.60
C VAL A 152 -5.41 0.06 12.94
N PRO A 153 -6.22 -0.85 13.50
CA PRO A 153 -7.57 -0.54 13.92
C PRO A 153 -7.65 0.59 14.94
N ALA A 154 -6.78 0.61 15.95
CA ALA A 154 -6.75 1.68 16.93
C ALA A 154 -6.36 3.02 16.28
N TYR A 155 -5.39 3.02 15.36
CA TYR A 155 -5.02 4.22 14.60
C TYR A 155 -6.19 4.79 13.81
N ILE A 156 -6.89 3.96 13.03
CA ILE A 156 -8.06 4.39 12.24
C ILE A 156 -9.13 4.98 13.14
N ASN A 157 -9.49 4.29 14.20
CA ASN A 157 -10.55 4.73 15.13
C ASN A 157 -10.19 6.02 15.87
N ALA A 158 -8.92 6.24 16.18
CA ALA A 158 -8.43 7.41 16.91
C ALA A 158 -7.97 8.57 15.99
N LEU A 159 -7.96 8.41 14.66
CA LEU A 159 -7.34 9.33 13.71
C LEU A 159 -7.76 10.79 13.94
N SER A 160 -9.07 11.07 14.03
CA SER A 160 -9.53 12.44 14.22
C SER A 160 -9.11 13.04 15.57
N GLY A 161 -9.01 12.23 16.62
CA GLY A 161 -8.50 12.61 17.94
C GLY A 161 -7.01 12.88 17.91
N ASN A 162 -6.25 12.01 17.29
CA ASN A 162 -4.80 12.11 17.15
C ASN A 162 -4.40 13.36 16.35
N VAL A 163 -5.09 13.64 15.26
CA VAL A 163 -4.87 14.85 14.43
C VAL A 163 -5.19 16.11 15.23
N ARG A 164 -6.29 16.14 16.00
CA ARG A 164 -6.58 17.30 16.89
C ARG A 164 -5.53 17.49 17.96
N ALA A 165 -5.07 16.40 18.57
CA ALA A 165 -4.01 16.44 19.59
C ALA A 165 -2.68 16.94 19.00
N ALA A 166 -2.41 16.65 17.74
CA ALA A 166 -1.26 17.14 16.97
C ALA A 166 -1.47 18.56 16.37
N GLY A 167 -2.50 19.29 16.79
CA GLY A 167 -2.76 20.66 16.30
C GLY A 167 -3.19 20.74 14.83
N GLY A 168 -3.72 19.65 14.27
CA GLY A 168 -4.11 19.56 12.87
C GLY A 168 -3.01 18.96 11.97
N ASP A 169 -1.87 18.58 12.52
CA ASP A 169 -0.74 18.01 11.78
C ASP A 169 -0.90 16.49 11.63
N PHE A 170 -1.24 16.03 10.43
CA PHE A 170 -1.41 14.61 10.10
C PHE A 170 -0.10 13.82 10.19
N ALA A 171 1.02 14.43 9.79
CA ALA A 171 2.31 13.76 9.81
C ALA A 171 2.75 13.50 11.25
N GLN A 172 2.60 14.49 12.14
CA GLN A 172 2.88 14.32 13.56
C GLN A 172 1.94 13.31 14.23
N ALA A 173 0.66 13.28 13.85
CA ALA A 173 -0.29 12.28 14.33
C ALA A 173 0.14 10.86 13.93
N ALA A 174 0.60 10.67 12.68
CA ALA A 174 1.09 9.38 12.18
C ALA A 174 2.39 8.96 12.91
N LEU A 175 3.31 9.89 13.14
CA LEU A 175 4.56 9.64 13.88
C LEU A 175 4.28 9.24 15.33
N ALA A 176 3.41 9.97 16.02
CA ALA A 176 3.03 9.69 17.40
C ALA A 176 2.36 8.31 17.55
N ALA A 177 1.62 7.89 16.53
CA ALA A 177 0.98 6.57 16.46
C ALA A 177 1.91 5.46 15.93
N ARG A 178 3.18 5.74 15.68
CA ARG A 178 4.17 4.80 15.13
C ARG A 178 3.84 4.23 13.75
N MET A 179 2.95 4.90 13.02
CA MET A 179 2.66 4.51 11.65
C MET A 179 3.84 4.80 10.71
N VAL A 180 4.67 5.77 11.08
CA VAL A 180 5.91 6.14 10.38
C VAL A 180 7.03 6.38 11.40
N ASP A 181 8.29 6.31 10.94
CA ASP A 181 9.46 6.48 11.81
C ASP A 181 10.04 7.87 11.74
N ARG A 182 9.92 8.53 10.59
CA ARG A 182 10.51 9.84 10.36
C ARG A 182 9.60 10.75 9.54
N ILE A 183 9.64 12.03 9.89
CA ILE A 183 9.05 13.09 9.06
C ILE A 183 10.21 13.86 8.42
N GLY A 184 10.19 13.96 7.12
CA GLY A 184 11.22 14.67 6.37
C GLY A 184 10.86 14.84 4.90
N THR A 185 11.49 15.83 4.26
CA THR A 185 11.36 16.02 2.82
C THR A 185 12.14 14.92 2.08
N ARG A 186 11.84 14.75 0.80
CA ARG A 186 12.62 13.86 -0.08
C ARG A 186 14.12 14.20 -0.06
N THR A 187 14.46 15.49 -0.02
CA THR A 187 15.84 15.96 0.13
C THR A 187 16.47 15.52 1.45
N ALA A 188 15.72 15.60 2.55
CA ALA A 188 16.21 15.17 3.87
C ALA A 188 16.46 13.65 3.91
N LEU A 189 15.57 12.85 3.31
CA LEU A 189 15.80 11.41 3.14
C LEU A 189 17.05 11.17 2.27
N GLY A 190 17.19 11.85 1.15
CA GLY A 190 18.35 11.72 0.28
C GLY A 190 19.66 12.07 1.00
N GLN A 191 19.69 13.11 1.82
CA GLN A 191 20.84 13.44 2.66
C GLN A 191 21.18 12.31 3.66
N TYR A 192 20.16 11.76 4.32
CA TYR A 192 20.33 10.63 5.21
C TYR A 192 20.90 9.39 4.50
N LEU A 193 20.42 9.11 3.28
CA LEU A 193 20.94 8.00 2.47
C LEU A 193 22.37 8.29 1.98
N ALA A 194 22.69 9.54 1.62
CA ALA A 194 24.03 9.97 1.22
C ALA A 194 25.05 9.82 2.38
N GLU A 195 24.65 10.15 3.59
CA GLU A 195 25.46 9.96 4.81
C GLU A 195 25.69 8.47 5.10
N THR A 196 24.70 7.62 4.79
CA THR A 196 24.73 6.18 5.11
C THR A 196 25.46 5.37 4.03
N TYR A 197 25.22 5.65 2.75
CA TYR A 197 25.65 4.84 1.61
C TYR A 197 26.57 5.58 0.63
N GLY A 198 26.86 6.85 0.89
CA GLY A 198 27.69 7.70 0.05
C GLY A 198 26.89 8.69 -0.79
N ALA A 199 27.52 9.81 -1.09
CA ALA A 199 26.94 10.85 -1.94
C ALA A 199 26.79 10.38 -3.39
N GLY A 200 25.74 10.83 -4.05
CA GLY A 200 25.55 10.64 -5.49
C GLY A 200 26.52 11.48 -6.33
N GLN A 201 26.55 11.20 -7.62
CA GLN A 201 27.40 11.94 -8.57
C GLN A 201 26.78 13.27 -9.03
N GLU A 202 25.51 13.48 -8.75
CA GLU A 202 24.80 14.70 -9.13
C GLU A 202 25.04 15.82 -8.12
N ASP A 203 25.31 17.01 -8.61
CA ASP A 203 25.44 18.22 -7.78
C ASP A 203 24.05 18.76 -7.37
N MET A 204 23.27 17.90 -6.75
CA MET A 204 21.93 18.22 -6.24
C MET A 204 21.84 17.93 -4.74
N PRO A 205 21.15 18.80 -3.97
CA PRO A 205 20.92 18.56 -2.55
C PRO A 205 20.14 17.25 -2.33
N GLY A 206 20.74 16.33 -1.59
CA GLY A 206 20.13 15.03 -1.28
C GLY A 206 20.40 13.96 -2.34
N ALA A 207 21.33 14.17 -3.27
CA ALA A 207 21.81 13.11 -4.14
C ALA A 207 22.62 12.08 -3.34
N TYR A 208 22.26 10.81 -3.48
CA TYR A 208 22.90 9.67 -2.80
C TYR A 208 23.39 8.64 -3.82
N SER A 209 24.32 7.82 -3.41
CA SER A 209 24.81 6.70 -4.25
C SER A 209 23.70 5.65 -4.40
N GLY A 210 23.27 5.43 -5.62
CA GLY A 210 22.20 4.49 -5.94
C GLY A 210 22.09 4.22 -7.42
N ILE A 211 21.32 3.23 -7.77
CA ILE A 211 20.95 2.88 -9.14
C ILE A 211 19.42 2.91 -9.26
N ASP A 212 18.92 3.50 -10.33
CA ASP A 212 17.48 3.49 -10.61
C ASP A 212 16.98 2.08 -10.95
N TYR A 213 15.75 1.79 -10.58
CA TYR A 213 15.13 0.48 -10.82
C TYR A 213 15.18 0.05 -12.29
N ALA A 214 14.93 0.96 -13.23
CA ALA A 214 14.94 0.63 -14.65
C ALA A 214 16.35 0.29 -15.14
N GLU A 215 17.33 1.00 -14.66
CA GLU A 215 18.74 0.74 -14.96
C GLU A 215 19.17 -0.59 -14.32
N TYR A 216 18.86 -0.82 -13.04
CA TYR A 216 19.15 -2.08 -12.36
C TYR A 216 18.53 -3.27 -13.07
N ARG A 217 17.25 -3.18 -13.41
CA ARG A 217 16.54 -4.22 -14.16
C ARG A 217 17.24 -4.59 -15.46
N ASN A 218 17.75 -3.58 -16.19
CA ASN A 218 18.43 -3.80 -17.45
C ASN A 218 19.84 -4.38 -17.26
N SER A 219 20.51 -4.09 -16.15
CA SER A 219 21.85 -4.59 -15.83
C SER A 219 21.84 -5.98 -15.16
N ALA A 220 20.83 -6.27 -14.37
CA ALA A 220 20.66 -7.51 -13.61
C ALA A 220 19.77 -8.54 -14.31
N ALA A 221 19.11 -8.15 -15.42
CA ALA A 221 18.27 -9.08 -16.15
C ALA A 221 19.08 -10.30 -16.55
N PRO A 222 18.76 -11.52 -16.07
CA PRO A 222 19.23 -12.70 -16.74
C PRO A 222 18.76 -12.56 -18.17
N THR A 223 19.64 -12.71 -19.12
CA THR A 223 19.28 -12.88 -20.52
C THR A 223 18.27 -14.02 -20.56
N PHE A 224 16.98 -13.67 -20.68
CA PHE A 224 15.95 -14.63 -21.02
C PHE A 224 16.31 -15.10 -22.43
N ALA A 225 17.08 -16.18 -22.51
CA ALA A 225 17.14 -16.96 -23.71
C ALA A 225 15.68 -17.42 -23.92
N PRO A 226 15.03 -17.08 -25.04
CA PRO A 226 13.75 -17.68 -25.34
C PRO A 226 13.99 -19.19 -25.32
N SER A 227 13.26 -19.90 -24.46
CA SER A 227 13.18 -21.35 -24.53
C SER A 227 12.63 -21.65 -25.90
N GLY A 228 13.54 -21.93 -26.82
CA GLY A 228 13.17 -22.42 -28.12
C GLY A 228 12.63 -23.83 -27.98
N ASP A 229 11.55 -24.04 -28.70
CA ASP A 229 10.85 -25.28 -29.11
C ASP A 229 10.11 -26.03 -28.02
#